data_e1702a95ac78b5b3b5a180acd60301ae
#
_entry.id   e1702a95ac78b5b3b5a180acd60301ae
#
_cell.length_a   1.000
_cell.length_b   1.000
_cell.length_c   1.000
_cell.angle_alpha   90.00
_cell.angle_beta   90.00
_cell.angle_gamma   90.00
#
_symmetry.space_group_name_H-M   'P 1'
#
loop_
_entity.id
_entity.type
_entity.pdbx_description
1 polymer ?
#
loop_
_entity_poly.entity_id
_entity_poly.type
_entity_poly.pdbx_seq_one_letter_code
_entity_poly.pdbx_strand_id
1 'polypeptide(L)' 'MRSIVQCTDAFELSASVTNHEPYGFNFQLISFIPSANRPEEHIKFQGQFSQKELIALRDFLDEAIKEVAC' A
#
# COMPACT_ATOMS: atom_id res chain seq x y z
N MET A 1 -8.30 3.85 6.16
CA MET A 1 -7.36 2.91 6.80
C MET A 1 -5.99 3.05 6.17
N ARG A 2 -4.98 3.27 6.98
CA ARG A 2 -3.61 3.48 6.50
C ARG A 2 -2.63 2.82 7.47
N SER A 3 -1.60 2.19 6.94
CA SER A 3 -0.59 1.52 7.75
C SER A 3 0.78 1.60 7.08
N ILE A 4 1.82 1.73 7.89
CA ILE A 4 3.20 1.67 7.40
C ILE A 4 3.51 0.20 7.11
N VAL A 5 3.90 -0.10 5.88
CA VAL A 5 4.20 -1.47 5.46
C VAL A 5 5.70 -1.70 5.30
N GLN A 6 6.48 -0.64 5.17
CA GLN A 6 7.94 -0.74 5.12
C GLN A 6 8.54 0.52 5.73
N CYS A 7 9.51 0.33 6.62
CA CYS A 7 10.23 1.43 7.23
C CYS A 7 11.72 1.14 7.13
N THR A 8 12.45 2.04 6.48
CA THR A 8 13.91 1.94 6.36
C THR A 8 14.53 3.23 6.87
N ASP A 9 15.87 3.26 6.96
CA ASP A 9 16.58 4.48 7.34
C ASP A 9 16.38 5.62 6.34
N ALA A 10 16.04 5.27 5.10
CA ALA A 10 15.89 6.24 4.02
C ALA A 10 14.45 6.71 3.83
N PHE A 11 13.46 5.85 4.01
CA PHE A 11 12.08 6.19 3.71
C PHE A 11 11.09 5.32 4.47
N GLU A 12 9.84 5.80 4.49
CA GLU A 12 8.70 5.05 4.98
C GLU A 12 7.72 4.82 3.84
N LEU A 13 7.22 3.59 3.71
CA LEU A 13 6.21 3.25 2.73
C LEU A 13 4.92 2.89 3.45
N SER A 14 3.84 3.58 3.11
CA SER A 14 2.52 3.35 3.70
C SER A 14 1.56 2.80 2.66
N ALA A 15 0.66 1.94 3.10
CA ALA A 15 -0.48 1.51 2.30
C ALA A 15 -1.74 2.13 2.85
N SER A 16 -2.59 2.64 1.98
CA SER A 16 -3.84 3.28 2.35
C SER A 16 -5.00 2.71 1.55
N VAL A 17 -6.09 2.41 2.22
CA VAL A 17 -7.33 1.97 1.58
C VAL A 17 -8.46 2.85 2.07
N THR A 18 -9.18 3.45 1.14
CA THR A 18 -10.33 4.29 1.44
C THR A 18 -11.55 3.75 0.70
N ASN A 19 -12.66 3.60 1.41
CA ASN A 19 -13.91 3.19 0.77
C ASN A 19 -14.43 4.34 -0.08
N HIS A 20 -14.66 4.08 -1.34
CA HIS A 20 -15.07 5.09 -2.31
C HIS A 20 -16.30 4.61 -3.10
N GLU A 21 -17.32 4.17 -2.37
CA GLU A 21 -18.56 3.70 -2.98
C GLU A 21 -19.20 4.77 -3.85
N PRO A 22 -19.83 4.39 -4.96
CA PRO A 22 -20.05 3.02 -5.45
C PRO A 22 -18.89 2.46 -6.29
N TYR A 23 -17.76 3.17 -6.35
CA TYR A 23 -16.66 2.84 -7.26
C TYR A 23 -15.69 1.81 -6.68
N GLY A 24 -15.91 1.35 -5.46
CA GLY A 24 -15.05 0.38 -4.81
C GLY A 24 -14.12 1.03 -3.80
N PHE A 25 -12.88 0.55 -3.75
CA PHE A 25 -11.90 1.03 -2.80
C PHE A 25 -10.75 1.72 -3.53
N ASN A 26 -10.31 2.85 -3.00
CA ASN A 26 -9.12 3.53 -3.49
C ASN A 26 -7.90 2.99 -2.71
N PHE A 27 -7.00 2.33 -3.42
CA PHE A 27 -5.78 1.76 -2.84
C PHE A 27 -4.59 2.61 -3.25
N GLN A 28 -3.77 3.01 -2.28
CA GLN A 28 -2.60 3.85 -2.52
C GLN A 28 -1.37 3.29 -1.81
N LEU A 29 -0.23 3.37 -2.48
CA LEU A 29 1.07 3.19 -1.85
C LEU A 29 1.77 4.54 -1.83
N ILE A 30 2.14 5.01 -0.64
CA ILE A 30 2.65 6.35 -0.41
C ILE A 30 4.04 6.26 0.22
N SER A 31 5.02 6.91 -0.38
CA SER A 31 6.36 6.99 0.20
C SER A 31 6.58 8.35 0.86
N PHE A 32 7.34 8.33 1.96
CA PHE A 32 7.70 9.53 2.71
C PHE A 32 9.16 9.44 3.10
N ILE A 33 9.91 10.50 2.83
CA ILE A 33 11.33 10.59 3.16
C ILE A 33 11.52 11.65 4.24
N PRO A 34 11.65 11.27 5.52
CA PRO A 34 11.71 12.26 6.61
C PRO A 34 12.95 13.15 6.57
N SER A 35 14.03 12.65 6.00
CA SER A 35 15.30 13.40 5.93
C SER A 35 15.42 14.34 4.74
N ALA A 36 14.40 14.40 3.88
CA ALA A 36 14.42 15.30 2.73
C ALA A 36 14.31 16.76 3.18
N ASN A 37 14.88 17.69 2.40
CA ASN A 37 14.77 19.11 2.67
C ASN A 37 13.32 19.60 2.70
N ARG A 38 12.49 18.98 1.88
CA ARG A 38 11.04 19.21 1.86
C ARG A 38 10.36 17.87 1.98
N PRO A 39 10.11 17.38 3.21
CA PRO A 39 9.43 16.11 3.38
C PRO A 39 8.03 16.17 2.78
N GLU A 40 7.81 15.41 1.75
CA GLU A 40 6.51 15.33 1.09
C GLU A 40 6.14 13.87 0.89
N GLU A 41 4.86 13.59 0.96
CA GLU A 41 4.35 12.28 0.64
C GLU A 41 4.23 12.15 -0.88
N HIS A 42 4.77 11.08 -1.41
CA HIS A 42 4.68 10.78 -2.84
C HIS A 42 3.87 9.53 -3.06
N ILE A 43 2.83 9.64 -3.87
CA ILE A 43 2.01 8.48 -4.24
C ILE A 43 2.78 7.70 -5.29
N LYS A 44 3.21 6.48 -4.93
CA LYS A 44 3.92 5.59 -5.84
C LYS A 44 2.98 4.75 -6.69
N PHE A 45 1.81 4.46 -6.16
CA PHE A 45 0.79 3.72 -6.87
C PHE A 45 -0.57 4.14 -6.35
N GLN A 46 -1.52 4.29 -7.25
CA GLN A 46 -2.91 4.56 -6.90
C GLN A 46 -3.81 3.83 -7.89
N GLY A 47 -4.81 3.15 -7.38
CA GLY A 47 -5.76 2.45 -8.21
C GLY A 47 -7.03 2.17 -7.46
N GLN A 48 -8.09 1.94 -8.21
CA GLN A 48 -9.38 1.55 -7.64
C GLN A 48 -9.57 0.06 -7.79
N PHE A 49 -9.97 -0.58 -6.70
CA PHE A 49 -10.13 -2.02 -6.64
C PHE A 49 -11.50 -2.34 -6.07
N SER A 50 -12.17 -3.34 -6.63
CA SER A 50 -13.35 -3.90 -6.00
C SER A 50 -12.93 -4.74 -4.80
N GLN A 51 -13.89 -5.07 -3.94
CA GLN A 51 -13.62 -5.95 -2.81
C GLN A 51 -13.03 -7.29 -3.28
N LYS A 52 -13.56 -7.82 -4.36
CA LYS A 52 -13.09 -9.08 -4.95
C LYS A 52 -11.63 -8.99 -5.41
N GLU A 53 -11.26 -7.86 -6.00
CA GLU A 53 -9.90 -7.63 -6.45
C GLU A 53 -8.93 -7.47 -5.29
N LEU A 54 -9.35 -6.81 -4.21
CA LEU A 54 -8.52 -6.70 -3.01
C LEU A 54 -8.29 -8.06 -2.36
N ILE A 55 -9.31 -8.92 -2.36
CA ILE A 55 -9.18 -10.29 -1.85
C ILE A 55 -8.17 -11.07 -2.70
N ALA A 56 -8.22 -10.90 -4.01
CA ALA A 56 -7.26 -11.55 -4.91
C ALA A 56 -5.82 -11.09 -4.63
N LEU A 57 -5.63 -9.80 -4.39
CA LEU A 57 -4.32 -9.26 -4.03
C LEU A 57 -3.83 -9.83 -2.70
N ARG A 58 -4.72 -9.88 -1.71
CA ARG A 58 -4.38 -10.47 -0.40
C ARG A 58 -3.95 -11.92 -0.55
N ASP A 59 -4.70 -12.70 -1.31
CA ASP A 59 -4.42 -14.12 -1.48
C ASP A 59 -3.10 -14.34 -2.24
N PHE A 60 -2.82 -13.51 -3.23
CA PHE A 60 -1.56 -13.57 -3.95
C PHE A 60 -0.37 -13.29 -3.02
N LEU A 61 -0.46 -12.24 -2.21
CA LEU A 61 0.60 -11.88 -1.27
C LEU A 61 0.78 -12.98 -0.21
N ASP A 62 -0.30 -13.56 0.27
CA ASP A 62 -0.25 -14.63 1.25
C ASP A 62 0.48 -15.86 0.69
N GLU A 63 0.18 -16.24 -0.54
CA GLU A 63 0.86 -17.34 -1.20
C GLU A 63 2.34 -17.04 -1.44
N ALA A 64 2.65 -15.84 -1.88
CA ALA A 64 4.04 -15.43 -2.11
C ALA A 64 4.86 -15.48 -0.82
N ILE A 65 4.28 -15.06 0.30
CA ILE A 65 4.94 -15.13 1.60
C ILE A 65 5.22 -16.58 2.00
N LYS A 66 4.27 -17.45 1.76
CA LYS A 66 4.43 -18.88 2.10
C LYS A 66 5.54 -19.54 1.26
N GLU A 67 5.66 -19.18 0.00
CA GLU A 67 6.72 -19.71 -0.86
C GLU A 67 8.11 -19.26 -0.40
N VAL A 68 8.22 -18.00 0.00
CA VAL A 68 9.51 -17.42 0.39
C VAL A 68 9.90 -17.83 1.81
N ALA A 69 8.95 -18.18 2.65
CA ALA A 69 9.18 -18.52 4.05
C ALA A 69 9.74 -19.93 4.26
N CYS A 70 9.93 -20.69 3.22
CA CYS A 70 10.49 -22.06 3.31
C CYS A 70 11.99 -22.05 3.41
#